data_c763f6518d5f18a4a46689850aa20398
#
_entry.id   c763f6518d5f18a4a46689850aa20398
#
_cell.length_a   1.000
_cell.length_b   1.000
_cell.length_c   1.000
_cell.angle_alpha   90.00
_cell.angle_beta   90.00
_cell.angle_gamma   90.00
#
_symmetry.space_group_name_H-M   'P 1'
#
loop_
_entity.id
_entity.type
_entity.pdbx_description
1 polymer ?
#
loop_
_entity_poly.entity_id
_entity_poly.type
_entity_poly.pdbx_seq_one_letter_code
_entity_poly.pdbx_strand_id
1 'polypeptide(L)'
;MQRENSKWWSHKGESTDAEHRGGAARSSVETSVMEVERRGCVIQLDLRVNPQGEEPVEKAKPFDISKSLVWEAYLRVRSRKGAPGVDEESIEKFEENLKDNLYKLWNRMSSGSYFPAPVLRVEIPKKTEGVRQLGIPTVTDRIAPTVVKMTLEPILEPHFHDDSYGYRPIRSALDAVGVTRRRCWRNDWVLDLDVRSFFDRIDHGLLMRAVRHHTQ
;
A
#
# COMPACT_ATOMS: atom_id res chain seq x y z
N MET A 1 -8.44 11.30 22.38
CA MET A 1 -7.94 11.10 21.01
C MET A 1 -9.00 11.02 19.90
N GLN A 2 -10.28 10.84 20.23
CA GLN A 2 -11.38 10.77 19.23
C GLN A 2 -11.95 12.13 18.78
N ARG A 3 -11.62 13.23 19.42
CA ARG A 3 -12.20 14.56 19.11
C ARG A 3 -11.49 15.37 18.03
N GLU A 4 -10.29 15.00 17.60
CA GLU A 4 -9.55 15.73 16.55
C GLU A 4 -9.90 15.26 15.12
N ASN A 5 -10.38 14.04 14.97
CA ASN A 5 -10.70 13.47 13.64
C ASN A 5 -11.89 14.14 12.94
N SER A 6 -12.83 14.74 13.67
CA SER A 6 -14.05 15.33 13.06
C SER A 6 -13.82 16.74 12.48
N LYS A 7 -12.80 17.46 12.93
CA LYS A 7 -12.54 18.84 12.47
C LYS A 7 -11.84 18.95 11.12
N TRP A 8 -11.17 17.88 10.66
CA TRP A 8 -10.37 17.91 9.44
C TRP A 8 -11.20 17.83 8.14
N TRP A 9 -12.44 17.32 8.23
CA TRP A 9 -13.24 17.01 7.05
C TRP A 9 -14.50 17.89 6.86
N SER A 10 -14.70 18.92 7.69
CA SER A 10 -15.95 19.68 7.78
C SER A 10 -16.01 20.98 6.98
N HIS A 11 -15.11 21.25 6.02
CA HIS A 11 -15.26 22.42 5.15
C HIS A 11 -15.34 22.03 3.67
N LYS A 12 -16.44 22.48 3.06
CA LYS A 12 -16.77 22.43 1.63
C LYS A 12 -15.72 23.19 0.82
N GLY A 13 -15.45 22.67 -0.39
CA GLY A 13 -14.55 23.30 -1.33
C GLY A 13 -15.07 24.62 -1.85
N GLU A 14 -14.18 25.58 -1.96
CA GLU A 14 -14.25 26.63 -2.96
C GLU A 14 -13.01 26.52 -3.83
N SER A 15 -13.25 26.39 -5.11
CA SER A 15 -12.23 26.37 -6.17
C SER A 15 -11.76 27.79 -6.44
N THR A 16 -10.45 28.01 -6.46
CA THR A 16 -9.87 29.14 -7.19
C THR A 16 -8.72 28.61 -8.03
N ASP A 17 -8.97 28.67 -9.35
CA ASP A 17 -7.94 28.52 -10.38
C ASP A 17 -6.97 29.69 -10.30
N ALA A 18 -5.68 29.41 -10.35
CA ALA A 18 -4.67 30.39 -10.75
C ALA A 18 -3.51 29.67 -11.44
N GLU A 19 -3.41 29.91 -12.74
CA GLU A 19 -2.25 29.60 -13.57
C GLU A 19 -1.00 30.33 -13.08
N HIS A 20 0.16 29.66 -13.10
CA HIS A 20 1.42 30.33 -13.37
C HIS A 20 2.43 29.42 -14.08
N ARG A 21 2.90 29.93 -15.23
CA ARG A 21 3.96 29.37 -16.09
C ARG A 21 5.34 29.78 -15.60
N GLY A 22 6.31 28.97 -15.96
CA GLY A 22 7.76 29.31 -16.04
C GLY A 22 8.60 28.25 -15.35
N GLY A 23 9.47 27.45 -15.93
CA GLY A 23 10.53 27.70 -16.89
C GLY A 23 11.81 27.06 -16.40
N ALA A 24 12.17 25.91 -16.95
CA ALA A 24 13.49 25.31 -17.21
C ALA A 24 14.67 25.43 -16.22
N ALA A 25 15.21 24.27 -15.79
CA ALA A 25 16.64 23.94 -15.96
C ALA A 25 16.82 22.40 -15.80
N ARG A 26 17.36 21.75 -16.84
CA ARG A 26 17.72 20.34 -16.89
C ARG A 26 19.07 20.14 -16.21
N SER A 27 19.11 19.19 -15.26
CA SER A 27 20.33 18.49 -14.89
C SER A 27 20.05 17.00 -15.09
N SER A 28 20.76 16.40 -16.02
CA SER A 28 20.66 15.01 -16.44
C SER A 28 21.27 14.09 -15.38
N VAL A 29 20.40 13.40 -14.64
CA VAL A 29 20.75 12.17 -13.94
C VAL A 29 20.12 11.05 -14.76
N GLU A 30 20.93 10.14 -15.27
CA GLU A 30 20.45 8.95 -15.97
C GLU A 30 19.59 8.10 -15.04
N THR A 31 18.29 8.31 -15.15
CA THR A 31 17.28 7.48 -14.49
C THR A 31 17.00 6.33 -15.45
N SER A 32 17.57 5.16 -15.18
CA SER A 32 17.13 3.94 -15.86
C SER A 32 15.71 3.61 -15.38
N VAL A 33 14.75 4.10 -16.13
CA VAL A 33 13.34 3.77 -15.97
C VAL A 33 13.18 2.32 -16.40
N MET A 34 12.94 1.41 -15.47
CA MET A 34 12.44 0.09 -15.81
C MET A 34 11.03 0.24 -16.36
N GLU A 35 10.89 -0.04 -17.65
CA GLU A 35 9.61 -0.20 -18.33
C GLU A 35 8.85 -1.36 -17.66
N VAL A 36 7.86 -1.02 -16.86
CA VAL A 36 6.94 -2.01 -16.30
C VAL A 36 6.02 -2.43 -17.44
N GLU A 37 6.26 -3.61 -17.97
CA GLU A 37 5.40 -4.26 -18.95
C GLU A 37 3.96 -4.26 -18.41
N ARG A 38 3.10 -3.48 -19.06
CA ARG A 38 1.67 -3.39 -18.76
C ARG A 38 0.99 -4.69 -19.14
N ARG A 39 1.04 -5.69 -18.27
CA ARG A 39 0.11 -6.80 -18.38
C ARG A 39 -1.25 -6.32 -17.90
N GLY A 40 -2.10 -5.99 -18.89
CA GLY A 40 -3.44 -5.48 -18.69
C GLY A 40 -4.30 -6.46 -17.89
N CYS A 41 -4.57 -6.14 -16.65
CA CYS A 41 -5.76 -6.63 -15.98
C CYS A 41 -6.86 -5.60 -16.24
N VAL A 42 -7.48 -5.69 -17.41
CA VAL A 42 -8.73 -4.97 -17.68
C VAL A 42 -9.82 -5.73 -16.95
N ILE A 43 -10.21 -5.23 -15.79
CA ILE A 43 -11.49 -5.63 -15.18
C ILE A 43 -12.55 -4.95 -16.01
N GLN A 44 -13.15 -5.70 -16.92
CA GLN A 44 -14.30 -5.29 -17.70
C GLN A 44 -15.50 -5.24 -16.75
N LEU A 45 -15.76 -4.06 -16.18
CA LEU A 45 -17.00 -3.79 -15.46
C LEU A 45 -18.10 -3.59 -16.51
N ASP A 46 -19.03 -4.52 -16.54
CA ASP A 46 -20.22 -4.50 -17.36
C ASP A 46 -21.12 -3.32 -16.92
N LEU A 47 -20.97 -2.18 -17.59
CA LEU A 47 -21.82 -1.01 -17.39
C LEU A 47 -23.15 -1.25 -18.10
N ARG A 48 -24.13 -1.81 -17.40
CA ARG A 48 -25.53 -1.77 -17.86
C ARG A 48 -26.01 -0.33 -17.81
N VAL A 49 -26.08 0.29 -18.97
CA VAL A 49 -26.72 1.58 -19.18
C VAL A 49 -28.23 1.38 -19.04
N ASN A 50 -28.84 2.00 -18.04
CA ASN A 50 -30.27 2.08 -17.89
C ASN A 50 -30.75 3.40 -18.53
N PRO A 51 -31.57 3.38 -19.60
CA PRO A 51 -32.02 4.58 -20.30
C PRO A 51 -33.36 5.08 -19.76
N GLN A 52 -33.41 5.55 -18.54
CA GLN A 52 -34.53 6.34 -18.06
C GLN A 52 -34.03 7.39 -17.08
N GLY A 53 -34.29 8.66 -17.41
CA GLY A 53 -33.79 9.82 -16.69
C GLY A 53 -34.36 9.89 -15.28
N GLU A 54 -33.48 9.69 -14.34
CA GLU A 54 -33.66 10.03 -12.94
C GLU A 54 -32.47 10.89 -12.49
N GLU A 55 -32.75 11.83 -11.60
CA GLU A 55 -31.87 12.84 -11.06
C GLU A 55 -30.48 12.28 -10.67
N PRO A 56 -29.42 13.11 -10.61
CA PRO A 56 -28.09 12.61 -10.32
C PRO A 56 -28.05 12.04 -8.90
N VAL A 57 -28.36 10.76 -8.79
CA VAL A 57 -28.00 9.95 -7.62
C VAL A 57 -26.50 10.15 -7.44
N GLU A 58 -26.12 10.76 -6.34
CA GLU A 58 -24.73 10.89 -5.89
C GLU A 58 -24.10 9.51 -6.02
N LYS A 59 -23.26 9.31 -7.06
CA LYS A 59 -22.72 8.00 -7.40
C LYS A 59 -21.99 7.45 -6.18
N ALA A 60 -22.65 6.56 -5.46
CA ALA A 60 -22.03 5.88 -4.33
C ALA A 60 -20.70 5.29 -4.81
N LYS A 61 -19.63 5.60 -4.09
CA LYS A 61 -18.30 5.11 -4.44
C LYS A 61 -18.31 3.59 -4.35
N PRO A 62 -17.74 2.85 -5.31
CA PRO A 62 -17.80 1.38 -5.35
C PRO A 62 -17.11 0.71 -4.16
N PHE A 63 -16.19 1.42 -3.47
CA PHE A 63 -15.47 0.89 -2.31
C PHE A 63 -15.73 1.75 -1.07
N ASP A 64 -16.26 1.11 -0.03
CA ASP A 64 -16.50 1.76 1.27
C ASP A 64 -15.19 1.80 2.09
N ILE A 65 -14.43 2.87 1.90
CA ILE A 65 -13.20 3.15 2.65
C ILE A 65 -13.45 4.38 3.51
N SER A 66 -13.43 4.22 4.84
CA SER A 66 -13.61 5.34 5.74
C SER A 66 -12.40 6.29 5.69
N LYS A 67 -12.67 7.59 5.78
CA LYS A 67 -11.60 8.61 5.82
C LYS A 67 -10.74 8.48 7.08
N SER A 68 -11.32 8.02 8.19
CA SER A 68 -10.61 7.73 9.44
C SER A 68 -9.57 6.62 9.27
N LEU A 69 -9.87 5.60 8.47
CA LEU A 69 -8.94 4.51 8.16
C LEU A 69 -7.72 5.02 7.37
N VAL A 70 -7.93 5.91 6.40
CA VAL A 70 -6.83 6.53 5.63
C VAL A 70 -5.97 7.41 6.53
N TRP A 71 -6.59 8.16 7.45
CA TRP A 71 -5.88 8.94 8.44
C TRP A 71 -5.01 8.07 9.37
N GLU A 72 -5.56 6.99 9.88
CA GLU A 72 -4.81 6.06 10.73
C GLU A 72 -3.66 5.39 9.98
N ALA A 73 -3.88 4.99 8.72
CA ALA A 73 -2.83 4.46 7.85
C ALA A 73 -1.69 5.47 7.65
N TYR A 74 -2.02 6.75 7.42
CA TYR A 74 -1.03 7.82 7.35
C TYR A 74 -0.22 7.94 8.64
N LEU A 75 -0.87 7.93 9.82
CA LEU A 75 -0.16 8.01 11.11
C LEU A 75 0.83 6.85 11.29
N ARG A 76 0.47 5.64 10.86
CA ARG A 76 1.36 4.47 10.88
C ARG A 76 2.55 4.63 9.93
N VAL A 77 2.35 5.20 8.75
CA VAL A 77 3.43 5.49 7.79
C VAL A 77 4.34 6.58 8.33
N ARG A 78 3.78 7.67 8.87
CA ARG A 78 4.51 8.77 9.51
C ARG A 78 5.43 8.28 10.63
N SER A 79 4.91 7.43 11.52
CA SER A 79 5.67 6.93 12.68
C SER A 79 6.89 6.09 12.28
N ARG A 80 6.83 5.42 11.13
CA ARG A 80 7.94 4.60 10.63
C ARG A 80 9.02 5.39 9.92
N LYS A 81 8.73 6.66 9.58
CA LYS A 81 9.59 7.51 8.75
C LYS A 81 9.90 6.83 7.40
N GLY A 82 10.87 7.32 6.68
CA GLY A 82 11.35 6.67 5.45
C GLY A 82 11.78 7.70 4.42
N ALA A 83 12.65 7.27 3.51
CA ALA A 83 13.15 8.09 2.43
C ALA A 83 12.04 8.45 1.42
N PRO A 84 12.14 9.57 0.69
CA PRO A 84 11.25 9.91 -0.39
C PRO A 84 11.29 8.86 -1.51
N GLY A 85 10.20 8.75 -2.27
CA GLY A 85 10.10 7.87 -3.44
C GLY A 85 10.65 8.53 -4.71
N VAL A 86 10.16 8.05 -5.86
CA VAL A 86 10.54 8.59 -7.19
C VAL A 86 10.11 10.05 -7.40
N ASP A 87 9.11 10.50 -6.65
CA ASP A 87 8.56 11.86 -6.64
C ASP A 87 9.37 12.85 -5.81
N GLU A 88 10.41 12.38 -5.12
CA GLU A 88 11.24 13.17 -4.19
C GLU A 88 10.42 13.87 -3.08
N GLU A 89 9.19 13.42 -2.85
CA GLU A 89 8.33 13.96 -1.82
C GLU A 89 8.63 13.30 -0.47
N SER A 90 9.18 14.07 0.48
CA SER A 90 9.37 13.61 1.85
C SER A 90 8.04 13.61 2.63
N ILE A 91 8.02 12.98 3.80
CA ILE A 91 6.82 12.98 4.66
C ILE A 91 6.49 14.42 5.08
N GLU A 92 7.48 15.23 5.40
CA GLU A 92 7.31 16.62 5.80
C GLU A 92 6.69 17.46 4.68
N LYS A 93 7.17 17.29 3.44
CA LYS A 93 6.61 17.95 2.25
C LYS A 93 5.18 17.48 1.96
N PHE A 94 4.89 16.20 2.14
CA PHE A 94 3.54 15.66 2.03
C PHE A 94 2.60 16.28 3.08
N GLU A 95 3.11 16.59 4.27
CA GLU A 95 2.35 17.20 5.38
C GLU A 95 1.98 18.67 5.11
N GLU A 96 2.70 19.39 4.26
CA GLU A 96 2.37 20.79 3.91
C GLU A 96 0.95 20.89 3.30
N ASN A 97 0.54 19.89 2.52
CA ASN A 97 -0.79 19.80 1.91
C ASN A 97 -1.55 18.54 2.34
N LEU A 98 -1.38 18.14 3.61
CA LEU A 98 -1.84 16.88 4.15
C LEU A 98 -3.31 16.57 3.86
N LYS A 99 -4.20 17.55 4.08
CA LYS A 99 -5.65 17.39 3.90
C LYS A 99 -5.97 17.02 2.45
N ASP A 100 -5.43 17.76 1.51
CA ASP A 100 -5.69 17.57 0.08
C ASP A 100 -5.06 16.28 -0.45
N ASN A 101 -3.86 15.97 0.01
CA ASN A 101 -3.16 14.73 -0.36
C ASN A 101 -3.91 13.49 0.13
N LEU A 102 -4.36 13.48 1.39
CA LEU A 102 -5.16 12.38 1.91
C LEU A 102 -6.55 12.30 1.28
N TYR A 103 -7.18 13.45 0.97
CA TYR A 103 -8.45 13.47 0.27
C TYR A 103 -8.34 12.90 -1.14
N LYS A 104 -7.31 13.30 -1.90
CA LYS A 104 -7.02 12.77 -3.25
C LYS A 104 -6.80 11.25 -3.20
N LEU A 105 -6.00 10.79 -2.25
CA LEU A 105 -5.76 9.36 -2.06
C LEU A 105 -7.06 8.61 -1.76
N TRP A 106 -7.80 9.04 -0.73
CA TRP A 106 -9.08 8.45 -0.35
C TRP A 106 -10.06 8.41 -1.52
N ASN A 107 -10.16 9.52 -2.27
CA ASN A 107 -11.06 9.62 -3.41
C ASN A 107 -10.71 8.62 -4.51
N ARG A 108 -9.41 8.50 -4.86
CA ARG A 108 -8.94 7.54 -5.87
C ARG A 108 -9.14 6.09 -5.42
N MET A 109 -8.84 5.76 -4.16
CA MET A 109 -9.05 4.42 -3.63
C MET A 109 -10.53 4.06 -3.59
N SER A 110 -11.39 4.94 -3.09
CA SER A 110 -12.84 4.70 -2.98
C SER A 110 -13.54 4.62 -4.35
N SER A 111 -13.02 5.29 -5.38
CA SER A 111 -13.53 5.21 -6.75
C SER A 111 -12.92 4.08 -7.58
N GLY A 112 -11.94 3.35 -7.06
CA GLY A 112 -11.24 2.31 -7.82
C GLY A 112 -10.29 2.85 -8.89
N SER A 113 -10.02 4.16 -8.91
CA SER A 113 -9.12 4.80 -9.87
C SER A 113 -7.69 5.01 -9.34
N TYR A 114 -7.36 4.32 -8.26
CA TYR A 114 -6.00 4.38 -7.71
C TYR A 114 -5.05 3.49 -8.51
N PHE A 115 -3.97 4.11 -9.00
CA PHE A 115 -2.85 3.42 -9.64
C PHE A 115 -1.56 3.84 -8.94
N PRO A 116 -0.73 2.87 -8.49
CA PRO A 116 0.53 3.17 -7.83
C PRO A 116 1.53 3.81 -8.79
N ALA A 117 2.36 4.68 -8.27
CA ALA A 117 3.48 5.27 -8.99
C ALA A 117 4.63 4.24 -9.16
N PRO A 118 5.57 4.48 -10.09
CA PRO A 118 6.79 3.70 -10.15
C PRO A 118 7.57 3.74 -8.84
N VAL A 119 8.26 2.66 -8.51
CA VAL A 119 9.06 2.55 -7.29
C VAL A 119 10.50 2.99 -7.58
N LEU A 120 11.08 3.83 -6.71
CA LEU A 120 12.48 4.22 -6.81
C LEU A 120 13.37 3.02 -6.46
N ARG A 121 14.19 2.59 -7.41
CA ARG A 121 15.13 1.49 -7.23
C ARG A 121 16.45 2.01 -6.63
N VAL A 122 16.83 1.46 -5.49
CA VAL A 122 18.11 1.75 -4.83
C VAL A 122 18.89 0.45 -4.63
N GLU A 123 20.19 0.47 -4.93
CA GLU A 123 21.08 -0.67 -4.75
C GLU A 123 21.80 -0.57 -3.40
N ILE A 124 21.68 -1.62 -2.61
CA ILE A 124 22.34 -1.72 -1.31
C ILE A 124 23.35 -2.88 -1.36
N PRO A 125 24.63 -2.64 -1.00
CA PRO A 125 25.61 -3.70 -0.94
C PRO A 125 25.21 -4.74 0.10
N LYS A 126 25.34 -6.04 -0.23
CA LYS A 126 25.17 -7.12 0.73
C LYS A 126 26.41 -7.22 1.63
N LYS A 127 26.25 -7.77 2.83
CA LYS A 127 27.38 -8.11 3.70
C LYS A 127 28.27 -9.23 3.11
N THR A 128 27.67 -10.09 2.29
CA THR A 128 28.33 -11.06 1.41
C THR A 128 28.43 -10.46 0.02
N GLU A 129 29.16 -11.04 -0.92
CA GLU A 129 29.26 -10.52 -2.28
C GLU A 129 27.91 -10.27 -2.96
N GLY A 130 27.82 -9.17 -3.73
CA GLY A 130 26.67 -8.79 -4.54
C GLY A 130 25.88 -7.60 -4.00
N VAL A 131 24.86 -7.21 -4.77
CA VAL A 131 23.97 -6.06 -4.51
C VAL A 131 22.56 -6.56 -4.24
N ARG A 132 21.88 -5.91 -3.31
CA ARG A 132 20.44 -6.08 -3.07
C ARG A 132 19.69 -4.87 -3.60
N GLN A 133 18.72 -5.09 -4.45
CA GLN A 133 17.82 -4.05 -4.92
C GLN A 133 16.73 -3.79 -3.88
N LEU A 134 16.55 -2.52 -3.53
CA LEU A 134 15.48 -2.05 -2.66
C LEU A 134 14.56 -1.13 -3.47
N GLY A 135 13.27 -1.39 -3.44
CA GLY A 135 12.26 -0.50 -4.00
C GLY A 135 11.73 0.45 -2.93
N ILE A 136 11.80 1.76 -3.18
CA ILE A 136 11.26 2.78 -2.28
C ILE A 136 10.00 3.38 -2.93
N PRO A 137 8.79 3.06 -2.43
CA PRO A 137 7.55 3.64 -2.94
C PRO A 137 7.36 5.08 -2.45
N THR A 138 6.51 5.84 -3.12
CA THR A 138 6.10 7.19 -2.71
C THR A 138 5.38 7.16 -1.35
N VAL A 139 5.23 8.31 -0.69
CA VAL A 139 4.48 8.40 0.58
C VAL A 139 3.04 7.93 0.38
N THR A 140 2.40 8.35 -0.69
CA THR A 140 1.04 7.93 -1.07
C THR A 140 0.94 6.41 -1.24
N ASP A 141 1.92 5.80 -1.94
CA ASP A 141 1.96 4.36 -2.18
C ASP A 141 2.37 3.53 -0.95
N ARG A 142 2.80 4.16 0.13
CA ARG A 142 2.95 3.49 1.45
C ARG A 142 1.64 3.53 2.23
N ILE A 143 0.87 4.62 2.11
CA ILE A 143 -0.40 4.76 2.81
C ILE A 143 -1.44 3.81 2.21
N ALA A 144 -1.57 3.72 0.90
CA ALA A 144 -2.57 2.88 0.23
C ALA A 144 -2.48 1.39 0.62
N PRO A 145 -1.33 0.70 0.53
CA PRO A 145 -1.21 -0.68 1.01
C PRO A 145 -1.42 -0.82 2.52
N THR A 146 -1.12 0.23 3.30
CA THR A 146 -1.39 0.20 4.74
C THR A 146 -2.88 0.21 5.01
N VAL A 147 -3.68 0.97 4.26
CA VAL A 147 -5.15 0.93 4.32
C VAL A 147 -5.66 -0.48 3.98
N VAL A 148 -5.19 -1.06 2.88
CA VAL A 148 -5.56 -2.43 2.48
C VAL A 148 -5.17 -3.45 3.55
N LYS A 149 -3.96 -3.34 4.10
CA LYS A 149 -3.52 -4.21 5.20
C LYS A 149 -4.45 -4.11 6.40
N MET A 150 -4.79 -2.90 6.83
CA MET A 150 -5.66 -2.68 8.00
C MET A 150 -7.07 -3.22 7.81
N THR A 151 -7.55 -3.28 6.56
CA THR A 151 -8.85 -3.86 6.22
C THR A 151 -8.78 -5.39 6.19
N LEU A 152 -7.73 -5.96 5.61
CA LEU A 152 -7.61 -7.41 5.42
C LEU A 152 -7.09 -8.14 6.66
N GLU A 153 -6.22 -7.54 7.44
CA GLU A 153 -5.56 -8.17 8.58
C GLU A 153 -6.55 -8.79 9.59
N PRO A 154 -7.63 -8.11 10.03
CA PRO A 154 -8.60 -8.70 10.95
C PRO A 154 -9.36 -9.89 10.36
N ILE A 155 -9.55 -9.90 9.04
CA ILE A 155 -10.26 -10.98 8.33
C ILE A 155 -9.36 -12.20 8.17
N LEU A 156 -8.09 -11.98 7.84
CA LEU A 156 -7.15 -13.06 7.51
C LEU A 156 -6.45 -13.64 8.75
N GLU A 157 -6.26 -12.85 9.80
CA GLU A 157 -5.51 -13.26 10.99
C GLU A 157 -6.02 -14.57 11.63
N PRO A 158 -7.34 -14.82 11.75
CA PRO A 158 -7.85 -16.08 12.31
C PRO A 158 -7.54 -17.33 11.47
N HIS A 159 -7.22 -17.18 10.19
CA HIS A 159 -6.94 -18.27 9.26
C HIS A 159 -5.47 -18.73 9.27
N PHE A 160 -4.57 -17.93 9.83
CA PHE A 160 -3.17 -18.29 9.87
C PHE A 160 -2.89 -19.36 10.94
N HIS A 161 -2.04 -20.32 10.57
CA HIS A 161 -1.56 -21.32 11.49
C HIS A 161 -0.84 -20.70 12.71
N ASP A 162 -0.97 -21.32 13.88
CA ASP A 162 -0.38 -20.83 15.13
C ASP A 162 1.14 -20.69 15.06
N ASP A 163 1.81 -21.51 14.27
CA ASP A 163 3.26 -21.45 14.06
C ASP A 163 3.70 -20.48 12.95
N SER A 164 2.80 -19.68 12.40
CA SER A 164 3.14 -18.59 11.50
C SER A 164 3.47 -17.34 12.32
N TYR A 165 4.67 -16.78 12.17
CA TYR A 165 5.16 -15.65 12.98
C TYR A 165 5.45 -14.39 12.16
N GLY A 166 5.73 -14.54 10.86
CA GLY A 166 6.15 -13.43 10.02
C GLY A 166 5.03 -12.41 9.77
N TYR A 167 5.30 -11.12 10.02
CA TYR A 167 4.43 -9.98 9.71
C TYR A 167 3.04 -10.00 10.36
N ARG A 168 2.82 -10.83 11.38
CA ARG A 168 1.57 -10.93 12.12
C ARG A 168 1.56 -10.02 13.36
N PRO A 169 0.39 -9.48 13.77
CA PRO A 169 0.26 -8.74 15.02
C PRO A 169 0.55 -9.66 16.23
N ILE A 170 1.15 -9.10 17.26
CA ILE A 170 1.43 -9.78 18.55
C ILE A 170 2.32 -11.04 18.41
N ARG A 171 2.95 -11.25 17.26
CA ARG A 171 3.91 -12.34 17.01
C ARG A 171 5.31 -11.77 16.78
N SER A 172 6.32 -12.38 17.32
CA SER A 172 7.70 -11.91 17.19
C SER A 172 8.64 -13.01 16.71
N ALA A 173 9.80 -12.60 16.18
CA ALA A 173 10.86 -13.53 15.80
C ALA A 173 11.39 -14.29 17.04
N LEU A 174 11.39 -13.67 18.23
CA LEU A 174 11.81 -14.32 19.47
C LEU A 174 10.85 -15.46 19.87
N ASP A 175 9.56 -15.29 19.66
CA ASP A 175 8.57 -16.35 19.90
C ASP A 175 8.83 -17.55 18.98
N ALA A 176 9.09 -17.27 17.67
CA ALA A 176 9.45 -18.30 16.70
C ALA A 176 10.70 -19.08 17.14
N VAL A 177 11.76 -18.37 17.51
CA VAL A 177 13.00 -18.98 18.02
C VAL A 177 12.73 -19.80 19.28
N GLY A 178 11.94 -19.27 20.21
CA GLY A 178 11.59 -19.99 21.46
C GLY A 178 10.84 -21.29 21.20
N VAL A 179 9.90 -21.31 20.25
CA VAL A 179 9.16 -22.52 19.86
C VAL A 179 10.08 -23.51 19.14
N THR A 180 10.87 -23.04 18.19
CA THR A 180 11.85 -23.85 17.44
C THR A 180 12.83 -24.52 18.39
N ARG A 181 13.41 -23.78 19.34
CA ARG A 181 14.32 -24.33 20.35
C ARG A 181 13.69 -25.47 21.15
N ARG A 182 12.47 -25.28 21.66
CA ARG A 182 11.75 -26.33 22.41
C ARG A 182 11.49 -27.58 21.57
N ARG A 183 11.20 -27.44 20.27
CA ARG A 183 10.98 -28.56 19.35
C ARG A 183 12.28 -29.27 19.00
N CYS A 184 13.38 -28.57 18.77
CA CYS A 184 14.69 -29.16 18.51
C CYS A 184 15.20 -30.02 19.70
N TRP A 185 14.77 -29.75 20.93
CA TRP A 185 15.10 -30.62 22.07
C TRP A 185 14.34 -31.96 22.10
N ARG A 186 13.32 -32.09 21.26
CA ARG A 186 12.45 -33.31 21.22
C ARG A 186 12.59 -34.07 19.90
N ASN A 187 13.23 -33.50 18.90
CA ASN A 187 13.37 -34.06 17.56
C ASN A 187 14.82 -34.02 17.13
N ASP A 188 15.32 -35.12 16.59
CA ASP A 188 16.70 -35.24 16.15
C ASP A 188 16.96 -34.67 14.76
N TRP A 189 15.90 -34.38 14.01
CA TRP A 189 15.97 -33.88 12.64
C TRP A 189 15.31 -32.52 12.50
N VAL A 190 15.96 -31.63 11.76
CA VAL A 190 15.44 -30.32 11.39
C VAL A 190 15.51 -30.18 9.87
N LEU A 191 14.38 -29.80 9.27
CA LEU A 191 14.31 -29.47 7.85
C LEU A 191 14.15 -27.95 7.71
N ASP A 192 15.11 -27.31 7.08
CA ASP A 192 15.07 -25.88 6.75
C ASP A 192 14.70 -25.72 5.26
N LEU A 193 13.64 -24.99 4.98
CA LEU A 193 13.12 -24.75 3.63
C LEU A 193 12.91 -23.25 3.41
N ASP A 194 13.40 -22.76 2.28
CA ASP A 194 13.14 -21.39 1.82
C ASP A 194 12.64 -21.38 0.37
N VAL A 195 11.67 -20.52 0.08
CA VAL A 195 11.12 -20.37 -1.27
C VAL A 195 11.91 -19.31 -2.03
N ARG A 196 12.71 -19.74 -2.99
CA ARG A 196 13.52 -18.82 -3.81
C ARG A 196 12.65 -17.86 -4.61
N SER A 197 12.92 -16.57 -4.46
CA SER A 197 12.25 -15.48 -5.20
C SER A 197 10.72 -15.55 -5.08
N PHE A 198 10.20 -15.82 -3.89
CA PHE A 198 8.76 -16.01 -3.65
C PHE A 198 7.92 -14.85 -4.20
N PHE A 199 8.26 -13.60 -3.85
CA PHE A 199 7.49 -12.43 -4.26
C PHE A 199 7.58 -12.14 -5.78
N ASP A 200 8.69 -12.51 -6.42
CA ASP A 200 8.88 -12.31 -7.87
C ASP A 200 8.14 -13.37 -8.70
N ARG A 201 7.82 -14.51 -8.09
CA ARG A 201 7.24 -15.69 -8.78
C ARG A 201 5.82 -16.01 -8.36
N ILE A 202 5.25 -15.27 -7.41
CA ILE A 202 3.87 -15.50 -6.97
C ILE A 202 2.90 -15.31 -8.13
N ASP A 203 2.04 -16.29 -8.35
CA ASP A 203 0.97 -16.18 -9.33
C ASP A 203 -0.10 -15.21 -8.82
N HIS A 204 -0.23 -14.08 -9.49
CA HIS A 204 -1.19 -13.03 -9.09
C HIS A 204 -2.64 -13.50 -9.22
N GLY A 205 -2.95 -14.41 -10.14
CA GLY A 205 -4.29 -14.99 -10.29
C GLY A 205 -4.65 -15.85 -9.08
N LEU A 206 -3.73 -16.70 -8.63
CA LEU A 206 -3.91 -17.50 -7.42
C LEU A 206 -3.99 -16.64 -6.16
N LEU A 207 -3.14 -15.60 -6.05
CA LEU A 207 -3.19 -14.65 -4.96
C LEU A 207 -4.57 -13.95 -4.87
N MET A 208 -5.08 -13.46 -6.00
CA MET A 208 -6.40 -12.81 -6.03
C MET A 208 -7.55 -13.78 -5.74
N ARG A 209 -7.42 -15.05 -6.13
CA ARG A 209 -8.39 -16.10 -5.74
C ARG A 209 -8.39 -16.33 -4.23
N ALA A 210 -7.21 -16.42 -3.61
CA ALA A 210 -7.09 -16.58 -2.17
C ALA A 210 -7.70 -15.38 -1.42
N VAL A 211 -7.39 -14.15 -1.84
CA VAL A 211 -7.98 -12.94 -1.25
C VAL A 211 -9.51 -12.97 -1.36
N ARG A 212 -10.07 -13.24 -2.53
CA ARG A 212 -11.52 -13.31 -2.73
C ARG A 212 -12.19 -14.40 -1.87
N HIS A 213 -11.53 -15.53 -1.70
CA HIS A 213 -12.06 -16.64 -0.88
C HIS A 213 -12.28 -16.24 0.59
N HIS A 214 -11.45 -15.35 1.11
CA HIS A 214 -11.52 -14.92 2.51
C HIS A 214 -12.22 -13.57 2.73
N THR A 215 -12.60 -12.86 1.66
CA THR A 215 -13.22 -11.52 1.74
C THR A 215 -14.66 -11.47 1.22
N GLN A 216 -15.22 -12.63 0.83
CA GLN A 216 -16.62 -12.76 0.41
C GLN A 216 -17.55 -13.03 1.59
#